data_0c221abcd15de611618e61587794ccdf
#
_entry.id   0c221abcd15de611618e61587794ccdf
#
_cell.length_a   1.000
_cell.length_b   1.000
_cell.length_c   1.000
_cell.angle_alpha   90.00
_cell.angle_beta   90.00
_cell.angle_gamma   90.00
#
_symmetry.space_group_name_H-M   'P 1'
#
loop_
_entity.id
_entity.type
_entity.pdbx_description
1 polymer ?
#
loop_
_entity_poly.entity_id
_entity_poly.type
_entity_poly.pdbx_seq_one_letter_code
_entity_poly.pdbx_strand_id
1 'polypeptide(L)'
;MSGIPLSTNQDLDPQRLREAFGVFPSGVVAVAAEVDGEPIGLAASSFTSVSLEPPLVSFSVANTSKTWPALRRAERLGVTVLADHHGEVCRQLAGPVGHRFDGLAISATEEGAVTLDDGLARFDCSIHQEVEAGDHTLVLLLLHAVEHADTSLPLVFHRSAFGRMSESA
;
A
#
# COMPACT_ATOMS: atom_id res chain seq x y z
N MET A 1 -0.65 -32.38 -20.36
CA MET A 1 -1.06 -31.12 -19.70
C MET A 1 -1.95 -30.37 -20.67
N SER A 2 -3.25 -30.28 -20.39
CA SER A 2 -4.13 -29.42 -21.18
C SER A 2 -3.99 -28.00 -20.65
N GLY A 3 -3.28 -27.15 -21.38
CA GLY A 3 -3.25 -25.72 -21.09
C GLY A 3 -4.67 -25.14 -21.22
N ILE A 4 -5.05 -24.25 -20.31
CA ILE A 4 -6.30 -23.50 -20.43
C ILE A 4 -6.14 -22.55 -21.64
N PRO A 5 -6.90 -22.70 -22.73
CA PRO A 5 -6.75 -21.84 -23.89
C PRO A 5 -7.22 -20.41 -23.53
N LEU A 6 -6.41 -19.42 -23.90
CA LEU A 6 -6.87 -18.03 -23.88
C LEU A 6 -7.90 -17.83 -24.98
N SER A 7 -9.14 -17.61 -24.61
CA SER A 7 -10.22 -17.30 -25.54
C SER A 7 -10.27 -15.80 -25.81
N THR A 8 -10.25 -15.40 -27.07
CA THR A 8 -10.29 -14.00 -27.50
C THR A 8 -11.70 -13.36 -27.41
N ASN A 9 -12.74 -14.17 -27.14
CA ASN A 9 -14.13 -13.75 -27.00
C ASN A 9 -14.65 -13.84 -25.56
N GLN A 10 -13.81 -13.54 -24.57
CA GLN A 10 -14.21 -13.56 -23.17
C GLN A 10 -14.75 -12.21 -22.75
N ASP A 11 -15.84 -12.23 -21.99
CA ASP A 11 -16.31 -11.07 -21.27
C ASP A 11 -15.34 -10.73 -20.13
N LEU A 12 -14.78 -9.52 -20.13
CA LEU A 12 -13.87 -9.01 -19.13
C LEU A 12 -14.64 -8.24 -18.05
N ASP A 13 -15.67 -8.86 -17.49
CA ASP A 13 -16.43 -8.27 -16.40
C ASP A 13 -15.56 -8.05 -15.15
N PRO A 14 -15.89 -7.07 -14.29
CA PRO A 14 -15.08 -6.71 -13.13
C PRO A 14 -14.86 -7.85 -12.12
N GLN A 15 -15.82 -8.76 -11.95
CA GLN A 15 -15.69 -9.89 -11.03
C GLN A 15 -14.63 -10.86 -11.53
N ARG A 16 -14.69 -11.22 -12.80
CA ARG A 16 -13.70 -12.10 -13.44
C ARG A 16 -12.30 -11.51 -13.40
N LEU A 17 -12.16 -10.20 -13.64
CA LEU A 17 -10.89 -9.51 -13.54
C LEU A 17 -10.33 -9.54 -12.12
N ARG A 18 -11.15 -9.29 -11.09
CA ARG A 18 -10.72 -9.38 -9.70
C ARG A 18 -10.25 -10.79 -9.32
N GLU A 19 -10.95 -11.82 -9.76
CA GLU A 19 -10.56 -13.22 -9.53
C GLU A 19 -9.19 -13.52 -10.18
N ALA A 20 -8.99 -13.10 -11.41
CA ALA A 20 -7.74 -13.29 -12.14
C ALA A 20 -6.58 -12.50 -11.51
N PHE A 21 -6.80 -11.23 -11.16
CA PHE A 21 -5.78 -10.39 -10.51
C PHE A 21 -5.44 -10.89 -9.11
N GLY A 22 -6.41 -11.45 -8.40
CA GLY A 22 -6.22 -12.03 -7.06
C GLY A 22 -5.30 -13.25 -7.03
N VAL A 23 -5.02 -13.89 -8.17
CA VAL A 23 -4.05 -14.99 -8.26
C VAL A 23 -2.62 -14.50 -8.03
N PHE A 24 -2.33 -13.23 -8.35
CA PHE A 24 -1.03 -12.63 -8.13
C PHE A 24 -0.89 -12.20 -6.65
N PRO A 25 0.05 -12.80 -5.90
CA PRO A 25 0.27 -12.40 -4.51
C PRO A 25 1.00 -11.06 -4.44
N SER A 26 0.64 -10.24 -3.47
CA SER A 26 1.30 -8.97 -3.22
C SER A 26 1.70 -8.82 -1.76
N GLY A 27 2.65 -7.91 -1.50
CA GLY A 27 2.82 -7.33 -0.18
C GLY A 27 1.69 -6.33 0.11
N VAL A 28 1.70 -5.79 1.32
CA VAL A 28 0.76 -4.75 1.76
C VAL A 28 1.54 -3.63 2.42
N VAL A 29 1.16 -2.39 2.10
CA VAL A 29 1.72 -1.20 2.73
C VAL A 29 0.63 -0.36 3.38
N ALA A 30 0.99 0.40 4.40
CA ALA A 30 0.25 1.55 4.88
C ALA A 30 0.83 2.81 4.24
N VAL A 31 -0.03 3.70 3.75
CA VAL A 31 0.35 5.04 3.27
C VAL A 31 -0.36 6.05 4.15
N ALA A 32 0.40 6.91 4.82
CA ALA A 32 -0.16 7.80 5.84
C ALA A 32 0.59 9.14 5.94
N ALA A 33 -0.12 10.16 6.38
CA ALA A 33 0.43 11.46 6.67
C ALA A 33 -0.33 12.14 7.81
N GLU A 34 0.29 13.11 8.45
CA GLU A 34 -0.39 14.05 9.31
C GLU A 34 -1.04 15.15 8.47
N VAL A 35 -2.33 15.33 8.60
CA VAL A 35 -3.10 16.37 7.92
C VAL A 35 -3.98 17.06 8.96
N ASP A 36 -3.84 18.38 9.07
CA ASP A 36 -4.54 19.19 10.05
C ASP A 36 -4.35 18.71 11.51
N GLY A 37 -3.13 18.18 11.81
CA GLY A 37 -2.75 17.69 13.14
C GLY A 37 -3.25 16.26 13.48
N GLU A 38 -3.83 15.56 12.53
CA GLU A 38 -4.34 14.19 12.72
C GLU A 38 -3.71 13.22 11.71
N PRO A 39 -3.38 11.99 12.14
CA PRO A 39 -2.89 10.98 11.23
C PRO A 39 -4.04 10.47 10.35
N ILE A 40 -3.86 10.51 9.05
CA ILE A 40 -4.76 9.90 8.09
C ILE A 40 -3.99 8.95 7.18
N GLY A 41 -4.63 7.92 6.70
CA GLY A 41 -3.96 6.95 5.85
C GLY A 41 -4.89 5.87 5.31
N LEU A 42 -4.29 5.01 4.53
CA LEU A 42 -4.93 3.86 3.88
C LEU A 42 -3.95 2.69 3.77
N ALA A 43 -4.50 1.50 3.54
CA ALA A 43 -3.71 0.34 3.16
C ALA A 43 -3.77 0.14 1.63
N ALA A 44 -2.67 -0.32 1.05
CA ALA A 44 -2.59 -0.62 -0.38
C ALA A 44 -1.80 -1.91 -0.61
N SER A 45 -2.27 -2.71 -1.57
CA SER A 45 -1.60 -3.94 -2.04
C SER A 45 -0.96 -3.77 -3.44
N SER A 46 -0.92 -2.55 -3.94
CA SER A 46 -0.41 -2.21 -5.27
C SER A 46 0.99 -1.60 -5.25
N PHE A 47 1.65 -1.61 -4.09
CA PHE A 47 3.00 -1.05 -3.95
C PHE A 47 4.01 -1.82 -4.80
N THR A 48 4.89 -1.06 -5.50
CA THR A 48 6.06 -1.63 -6.19
C THR A 48 7.22 -0.64 -6.25
N SER A 49 8.44 -1.19 -6.25
CA SER A 49 9.65 -0.42 -6.56
C SER A 49 9.66 -0.02 -8.04
N VAL A 50 10.15 1.17 -8.36
CA VAL A 50 10.16 1.71 -9.73
C VAL A 50 11.55 2.05 -10.20
N SER A 51 12.32 2.82 -9.42
CA SER A 51 13.62 3.34 -9.85
C SER A 51 14.56 3.51 -8.66
N LEU A 52 15.85 3.36 -8.89
CA LEU A 52 16.90 3.67 -7.92
C LEU A 52 17.47 5.07 -8.09
N GLU A 53 17.43 5.62 -9.31
CA GLU A 53 17.94 6.96 -9.59
C GLU A 53 17.05 7.68 -10.64
N PRO A 54 16.21 8.61 -10.22
CA PRO A 54 15.92 8.93 -8.82
C PRO A 54 15.22 7.77 -8.08
N PRO A 55 15.27 7.72 -6.74
CA PRO A 55 14.65 6.64 -5.96
C PRO A 55 13.13 6.79 -5.95
N LEU A 56 12.44 5.94 -6.67
CA LEU A 56 10.99 5.97 -6.85
C LEU A 56 10.34 4.65 -6.45
N VAL A 57 9.19 4.75 -5.83
CA VAL A 57 8.22 3.69 -5.63
C VAL A 57 6.86 4.12 -6.15
N SER A 58 5.93 3.19 -6.32
CA SER A 58 4.56 3.51 -6.74
C SER A 58 3.52 2.71 -5.97
N PHE A 59 2.31 3.24 -5.94
CA PHE A 59 1.10 2.52 -5.59
C PHE A 59 -0.09 3.08 -6.38
N SER A 60 -1.15 2.32 -6.46
CA SER A 60 -2.39 2.76 -7.12
C SER A 60 -3.47 3.03 -6.08
N VAL A 61 -4.21 4.10 -6.26
CA VAL A 61 -5.36 4.46 -5.43
C VAL A 61 -6.60 4.58 -6.28
N ALA A 62 -7.72 4.02 -5.81
CA ALA A 62 -9.00 4.12 -6.52
C ALA A 62 -9.46 5.58 -6.61
N ASN A 63 -9.96 6.00 -7.75
CA ASN A 63 -10.50 7.36 -7.96
C ASN A 63 -11.71 7.66 -7.05
N THR A 64 -12.34 6.62 -6.52
CA THR A 64 -13.43 6.70 -5.53
C THR A 64 -12.95 6.84 -4.09
N SER A 65 -11.64 6.82 -3.84
CA SER A 65 -11.08 6.97 -2.49
C SER A 65 -11.48 8.30 -1.86
N LYS A 66 -12.06 8.22 -0.68
CA LYS A 66 -12.39 9.42 0.13
C LYS A 66 -11.22 9.91 0.97
N THR A 67 -10.19 9.11 1.12
CA THR A 67 -9.00 9.41 1.90
C THR A 67 -7.93 10.12 1.07
N TRP A 68 -7.76 9.68 -0.18
CA TRP A 68 -6.71 10.20 -1.06
C TRP A 68 -6.76 11.73 -1.26
N PRO A 69 -7.92 12.39 -1.46
CA PRO A 69 -7.97 13.85 -1.61
C PRO A 69 -7.36 14.63 -0.44
N ALA A 70 -7.38 14.09 0.76
CA ALA A 70 -6.71 14.69 1.92
C ALA A 70 -5.22 14.32 1.94
N LEU A 71 -4.85 13.06 1.76
CA LEU A 71 -3.46 12.60 1.74
C LEU A 71 -2.61 13.31 0.67
N ARG A 72 -3.15 13.51 -0.53
CA ARG A 72 -2.42 14.15 -1.63
C ARG A 72 -2.04 15.62 -1.38
N ARG A 73 -2.60 16.25 -0.36
CA ARG A 73 -2.25 17.61 0.05
C ARG A 73 -1.08 17.65 1.03
N ALA A 74 -0.72 16.52 1.62
CA ALA A 74 0.41 16.44 2.54
C ALA A 74 1.73 16.68 1.80
N GLU A 75 2.64 17.38 2.44
CA GLU A 75 3.98 17.63 1.90
C GLU A 75 4.78 16.31 1.82
N ARG A 76 4.59 15.46 2.82
CA ARG A 76 5.24 14.16 2.92
C ARG A 76 4.23 13.06 3.22
N LEU A 77 4.52 11.90 2.69
CA LEU A 77 3.78 10.65 2.93
C LEU A 77 4.73 9.62 3.52
N GLY A 78 4.32 9.00 4.61
CA GLY A 78 4.97 7.81 5.13
C GLY A 78 4.42 6.56 4.43
N VAL A 79 5.30 5.66 4.02
CA VAL A 79 4.92 4.33 3.54
C VAL A 79 5.55 3.31 4.46
N THR A 80 4.73 2.39 4.98
CA THR A 80 5.19 1.30 5.85
C THR A 80 4.89 -0.03 5.19
N VAL A 81 5.91 -0.86 5.00
CA VAL A 81 5.73 -2.26 4.59
C VAL A 81 5.25 -3.05 5.80
N LEU A 82 4.07 -3.66 5.68
CA LEU A 82 3.43 -4.36 6.79
C LEU A 82 4.04 -5.75 7.01
N ALA A 83 4.24 -6.10 8.29
CA ALA A 83 4.68 -7.41 8.73
C ALA A 83 3.51 -8.40 8.84
N ASP A 84 3.81 -9.68 8.93
CA ASP A 84 2.84 -10.78 8.96
C ASP A 84 1.83 -10.70 10.12
N HIS A 85 2.19 -10.04 11.21
CA HIS A 85 1.32 -9.79 12.37
C HIS A 85 0.34 -8.61 12.18
N HIS A 86 0.45 -7.84 11.08
CA HIS A 86 -0.35 -6.64 10.82
C HIS A 86 -1.68 -6.90 10.09
N GLY A 87 -2.18 -8.13 10.04
CA GLY A 87 -3.46 -8.42 9.39
C GLY A 87 -4.62 -7.60 9.95
N GLU A 88 -4.72 -7.47 11.28
CA GLU A 88 -5.74 -6.64 11.94
C GLU A 88 -5.51 -5.13 11.70
N VAL A 89 -4.26 -4.69 11.71
CA VAL A 89 -3.90 -3.30 11.39
C VAL A 89 -4.36 -2.95 9.96
N CYS A 90 -4.15 -3.85 9.00
CA CYS A 90 -4.62 -3.65 7.63
C CYS A 90 -6.14 -3.52 7.55
N ARG A 91 -6.89 -4.33 8.29
CA ARG A 91 -8.36 -4.22 8.38
C ARG A 91 -8.78 -2.90 9.04
N GLN A 92 -8.09 -2.48 10.10
CA GLN A 92 -8.34 -1.20 10.77
C GLN A 92 -8.12 -0.02 9.82
N LEU A 93 -7.04 -0.03 9.03
CA LEU A 93 -6.74 1.00 8.02
C LEU A 93 -7.78 1.04 6.88
N ALA A 94 -8.51 -0.03 6.64
CA ALA A 94 -9.63 -0.08 5.71
C ALA A 94 -10.99 0.32 6.33
N GLY A 95 -11.02 0.51 7.64
CA GLY A 95 -12.21 0.88 8.40
C GLY A 95 -12.54 2.38 8.38
N PRO A 96 -13.36 2.86 9.34
CA PRO A 96 -13.74 4.27 9.47
C PRO A 96 -12.51 5.18 9.64
N VAL A 97 -12.45 6.27 8.88
CA VAL A 97 -11.28 7.15 8.78
C VAL A 97 -10.78 7.65 10.14
N GLY A 98 -11.68 8.09 11.01
CA GLY A 98 -11.31 8.65 12.33
C GLY A 98 -10.76 7.64 13.35
N HIS A 99 -10.75 6.33 13.03
CA HIS A 99 -10.32 5.27 13.93
C HIS A 99 -9.19 4.40 13.39
N ARG A 100 -8.65 4.78 12.22
CA ARG A 100 -7.65 3.96 11.52
C ARG A 100 -6.33 3.83 12.26
N PHE A 101 -5.99 4.79 13.10
CA PHE A 101 -4.72 4.82 13.85
C PHE A 101 -4.89 4.64 15.35
N ASP A 102 -6.12 4.36 15.84
CA ASP A 102 -6.38 4.17 17.25
C ASP A 102 -5.52 3.02 17.82
N GLY A 103 -4.75 3.34 18.86
CA GLY A 103 -3.90 2.36 19.56
C GLY A 103 -2.69 1.85 18.78
N LEU A 104 -2.40 2.38 17.59
CA LEU A 104 -1.20 2.01 16.83
C LEU A 104 0.01 2.83 17.28
N ALA A 105 1.17 2.18 17.37
CA ALA A 105 2.45 2.87 17.55
C ALA A 105 2.89 3.45 16.22
N ILE A 106 2.88 4.78 16.12
CA ILE A 106 3.23 5.52 14.91
C ILE A 106 4.25 6.61 15.23
N SER A 107 5.09 6.92 14.24
CA SER A 107 5.99 8.08 14.25
C SER A 107 5.64 9.01 13.10
N ALA A 108 5.78 10.31 13.33
CA ALA A 108 5.64 11.32 12.29
C ALA A 108 6.95 12.09 12.14
N THR A 109 7.31 12.43 10.90
CA THR A 109 8.41 13.37 10.63
C THR A 109 7.93 14.82 10.84
N GLU A 110 8.85 15.76 10.90
CA GLU A 110 8.51 17.21 11.00
C GLU A 110 7.67 17.68 9.81
N GLU A 111 7.86 17.06 8.63
CA GLU A 111 7.13 17.37 7.40
C GLU A 111 5.81 16.57 7.27
N GLY A 112 5.50 15.74 8.26
CA GLY A 112 4.20 15.08 8.37
C GLY A 112 4.11 13.69 7.75
N ALA A 113 5.21 13.04 7.34
CA ALA A 113 5.17 11.63 6.94
C ALA A 113 4.89 10.74 8.17
N VAL A 114 3.84 9.92 8.12
CA VAL A 114 3.45 9.03 9.23
C VAL A 114 3.77 7.58 8.88
N THR A 115 4.48 6.87 9.75
CA THR A 115 4.82 5.45 9.61
C THR A 115 4.46 4.66 10.86
N LEU A 116 4.21 3.34 10.71
CA LEU A 116 4.07 2.44 11.84
C LEU A 116 5.47 2.03 12.35
N ASP A 117 5.66 2.05 13.67
CA ASP A 117 6.98 1.86 14.28
C ASP A 117 7.50 0.42 14.14
N ASP A 118 6.62 -0.55 14.06
CA ASP A 118 6.95 -1.98 13.94
C ASP A 118 6.82 -2.53 12.49
N GLY A 119 6.79 -1.65 11.50
CA GLY A 119 6.85 -2.04 10.09
C GLY A 119 8.19 -2.61 9.67
N LEU A 120 8.21 -3.46 8.62
CA LEU A 120 9.43 -4.06 8.08
C LEU A 120 10.31 -3.05 7.37
N ALA A 121 9.71 -2.11 6.65
CA ALA A 121 10.40 -0.98 6.05
C ALA A 121 9.51 0.26 6.17
N ARG A 122 10.16 1.40 6.35
CA ARG A 122 9.51 2.70 6.48
C ARG A 122 10.17 3.68 5.51
N PHE A 123 9.36 4.38 4.74
CA PHE A 123 9.82 5.35 3.76
C PHE A 123 9.20 6.70 4.04
N ASP A 124 10.00 7.74 3.98
CA ASP A 124 9.54 9.13 3.90
C ASP A 124 9.56 9.55 2.44
N CYS A 125 8.41 9.96 1.91
CA CYS A 125 8.20 10.21 0.50
C CYS A 125 7.51 11.53 0.23
N SER A 126 7.68 12.04 -1.00
CA SER A 126 6.79 13.08 -1.57
C SER A 126 6.19 12.59 -2.89
N ILE A 127 5.04 13.15 -3.27
CA ILE A 127 4.44 12.83 -4.57
C ILE A 127 5.36 13.37 -5.67
N HIS A 128 5.84 12.47 -6.53
CA HIS A 128 6.62 12.81 -7.70
C HIS A 128 5.73 13.06 -8.91
N GLN A 129 4.77 12.17 -9.14
CA GLN A 129 3.84 12.26 -10.27
C GLN A 129 2.58 11.45 -9.99
N GLU A 130 1.44 11.92 -10.49
CA GLU A 130 0.20 11.16 -10.54
C GLU A 130 -0.17 10.90 -12.02
N VAL A 131 -0.56 9.67 -12.33
CA VAL A 131 -0.94 9.24 -13.68
C VAL A 131 -2.34 8.63 -13.64
N GLU A 132 -3.26 9.16 -14.41
CA GLU A 132 -4.59 8.56 -14.58
C GLU A 132 -4.47 7.19 -15.25
N ALA A 133 -5.06 6.18 -14.64
CA ALA A 133 -4.99 4.79 -15.06
C ALA A 133 -6.37 4.10 -14.88
N GLY A 134 -7.32 4.42 -15.76
CA GLY A 134 -8.67 3.88 -15.68
C GLY A 134 -9.44 4.35 -14.45
N ASP A 135 -9.91 3.43 -13.62
CA ASP A 135 -10.62 3.72 -12.37
C ASP A 135 -9.70 3.97 -11.17
N HIS A 136 -8.39 4.02 -11.40
CA HIS A 136 -7.35 4.30 -10.42
C HIS A 136 -6.44 5.45 -10.88
N THR A 137 -5.73 6.00 -9.92
CA THR A 137 -4.57 6.88 -10.13
C THR A 137 -3.31 6.13 -9.70
N LEU A 138 -2.33 6.02 -10.59
CA LEU A 138 -0.99 5.55 -10.26
C LEU A 138 -0.19 6.70 -9.68
N VAL A 139 0.26 6.54 -8.44
CA VAL A 139 1.02 7.55 -7.72
C VAL A 139 2.49 7.12 -7.67
N LEU A 140 3.36 7.93 -8.26
CA LEU A 140 4.81 7.80 -8.14
C LEU A 140 5.28 8.64 -6.96
N LEU A 141 6.03 8.03 -6.06
CA LEU A 141 6.58 8.67 -4.87
C LEU A 141 8.10 8.73 -4.96
N LEU A 142 8.65 9.93 -4.70
CA LEU A 142 10.09 10.14 -4.54
C LEU A 142 10.46 9.87 -3.08
N LEU A 143 11.45 9.01 -2.86
CA LEU A 143 11.95 8.69 -1.53
C LEU A 143 12.93 9.76 -1.03
N HIS A 144 12.81 10.15 0.23
CA HIS A 144 13.72 11.04 0.94
C HIS A 144 14.50 10.35 2.04
N ALA A 145 13.87 9.35 2.69
CA ALA A 145 14.51 8.52 3.71
C ALA A 145 13.93 7.11 3.68
N VAL A 146 14.72 6.15 4.12
CA VAL A 146 14.32 4.74 4.24
C VAL A 146 14.98 4.11 5.46
N GLU A 147 14.19 3.32 6.19
CA GLU A 147 14.66 2.39 7.21
C GLU A 147 14.04 1.02 6.96
N HIS A 148 14.77 -0.05 7.28
CA HIS A 148 14.23 -1.41 7.24
C HIS A 148 14.81 -2.26 8.37
N ALA A 149 14.07 -3.29 8.74
CA ALA A 149 14.47 -4.26 9.76
C ALA A 149 14.12 -5.68 9.31
N ASP A 150 15.02 -6.62 9.59
CA ASP A 150 14.83 -8.04 9.29
C ASP A 150 14.26 -8.78 10.52
N THR A 151 13.21 -8.25 11.12
CA THR A 151 12.68 -8.75 12.40
C THR A 151 11.46 -9.67 12.24
N SER A 152 10.81 -9.68 11.09
CA SER A 152 9.58 -10.43 10.84
C SER A 152 9.42 -10.73 9.35
N LEU A 153 8.46 -11.59 9.02
CA LEU A 153 8.08 -11.87 7.63
C LEU A 153 7.06 -10.85 7.14
N PRO A 154 6.95 -10.61 5.83
CA PRO A 154 5.99 -9.67 5.28
C PRO A 154 4.57 -10.22 5.33
N LEU A 155 3.60 -9.31 5.50
CA LEU A 155 2.19 -9.61 5.27
C LEU A 155 1.97 -9.81 3.77
N VAL A 156 1.34 -10.92 3.41
CA VAL A 156 1.00 -11.25 2.02
C VAL A 156 -0.51 -11.18 1.83
N PHE A 157 -0.94 -10.58 0.73
CA PHE A 157 -2.33 -10.57 0.29
C PHE A 157 -2.47 -11.38 -0.99
N HIS A 158 -3.30 -12.42 -0.95
CA HIS A 158 -3.51 -13.34 -2.04
C HIS A 158 -4.94 -13.87 -2.03
N ARG A 159 -5.64 -13.78 -3.17
CA ARG A 159 -7.04 -14.22 -3.32
C ARG A 159 -7.95 -13.70 -2.21
N SER A 160 -7.85 -12.39 -1.94
CA SER A 160 -8.64 -11.70 -0.91
C SER A 160 -8.40 -12.19 0.53
N ALA A 161 -7.29 -12.85 0.79
CA ALA A 161 -6.91 -13.33 2.12
C ALA A 161 -5.50 -12.88 2.49
N PHE A 162 -5.29 -12.65 3.78
CA PHE A 162 -3.96 -12.43 4.32
C PHE A 162 -3.25 -13.75 4.57
N GLY A 163 -1.96 -13.76 4.29
CA GLY A 163 -1.07 -14.87 4.53
C GLY A 163 0.32 -14.35 4.90
N ARG A 164 1.23 -15.27 5.08
CA ARG A 164 2.65 -15.00 5.32
C ARG A 164 3.51 -15.91 4.46
N MET A 165 4.72 -15.50 4.21
CA MET A 165 5.71 -16.39 3.61
C MET A 165 6.11 -17.47 4.61
N SER A 166 6.45 -18.67 4.13
CA SER A 166 7.14 -19.66 4.95
C SER A 166 8.64 -19.32 4.96
N GLU A 167 9.30 -19.51 6.10
CA GLU A 167 10.75 -19.47 6.12
C GLU A 167 11.28 -20.55 5.16
N SER A 168 12.19 -20.15 4.27
CA SER A 168 12.89 -21.12 3.42
C SER A 168 13.77 -21.99 4.32
N ALA A 169 13.60 -23.30 4.18
CA ALA A 169 14.45 -24.26 4.86
C ALA A 169 15.90 -24.21 4.32
#